data_17dee3e9ba6bb8672632950749ff2125
#
_entry.id   17dee3e9ba6bb8672632950749ff2125
#
_cell.length_a   1.000
_cell.length_b   1.000
_cell.length_c   1.000
_cell.angle_alpha   90.00
_cell.angle_beta   90.00
_cell.angle_gamma   90.00
#
_symmetry.space_group_name_H-M   'P 1'
#
loop_
_entity.id
_entity.type
_entity.pdbx_description
1 polymer ?
#
loop_
_entity_poly.entity_id
_entity_poly.type
_entity_poly.pdbx_seq_one_letter_code
_entity_poly.pdbx_strand_id
1 'polypeptide(L)'
;MKNKITVLILLSVLLFMQACIDDLAKVTPKNVPTFDALAGEIGLTSLAKGGVYLNGFGGRYGSIDDGLGTGFHILVLGMHESMGDNIYVPWGNNNFKFLDNPTDIKLDNGTVVPMPIGTTQPAEIKLRNDRAYGASNPMLVEWTYMYVMNNACNVLLENVDKTTFTGDAATRKATIKAWARFWKGYAYSRIGSMYISGLIVDKTYATNGNYVTNVALLAEAKNQLEQAKTLLAGITSTADYNSTLGAIIPSYCLQNGIPTPAAFIRNINTLQARNILANKKVSATTPGPLAAMTAADWNEVKTLTSATSGIRSSDGVFVIKTTANPSTSIIDPFFGAVGPYAATNDPTYFISEKLTQDFRNGDKRFDQNFSVLPSPQINRRGRGLNFGTRWYLEDEGNGIAGVYTYSHTGTFGVDSHFMGASYEENELMQAEARINTADIAGGTAIIDAVRASQGAGLPAMGVVTQAAALEEIRSERRVALLFRGLAFYDSRRLGIINSKAIGGGRGPGGALNVPGFDHGSNTVVPGAIVLFDDGSVQKNAFINYNYLNFFDVPKNELEFNSPLSGSSVVISPN
;
A
#
# COMPACT_ATOMS: atom_id res chain seq x y z
N MET A 1 42.13 -60.17 22.88
CA MET A 1 41.13 -59.62 23.81
C MET A 1 40.95 -58.07 23.67
N LYS A 2 42.03 -57.31 23.51
CA LYS A 2 41.96 -55.83 23.42
C LYS A 2 41.02 -55.30 22.30
N ASN A 3 41.06 -55.88 21.11
CA ASN A 3 40.22 -55.43 19.99
C ASN A 3 38.73 -55.69 20.18
N LYS A 4 38.30 -56.68 20.96
CA LYS A 4 36.91 -56.98 21.22
C LYS A 4 36.28 -55.97 22.23
N ILE A 5 37.10 -55.51 23.18
CA ILE A 5 36.68 -54.52 24.18
C ILE A 5 36.49 -53.15 23.50
N THR A 6 37.37 -52.75 22.58
CA THR A 6 37.27 -51.48 21.83
C THR A 6 36.06 -51.46 20.95
N VAL A 7 35.68 -52.56 20.29
CA VAL A 7 34.48 -52.65 19.46
C VAL A 7 33.23 -52.57 20.33
N LEU A 8 33.23 -53.18 21.52
CA LEU A 8 32.08 -53.11 22.43
C LEU A 8 31.87 -51.71 22.98
N ILE A 9 32.94 -50.98 23.30
CA ILE A 9 32.88 -49.59 23.75
C ILE A 9 32.40 -48.68 22.62
N LEU A 10 32.87 -48.86 21.39
CA LEU A 10 32.36 -48.08 20.23
C LEU A 10 30.87 -48.35 19.96
N LEU A 11 30.43 -49.61 20.09
CA LEU A 11 29.02 -49.96 19.89
C LEU A 11 28.12 -49.39 21.00
N SER A 12 28.59 -49.36 22.25
CA SER A 12 27.84 -48.75 23.35
C SER A 12 27.76 -47.21 23.21
N VAL A 13 28.82 -46.54 22.76
CA VAL A 13 28.81 -45.09 22.50
C VAL A 13 27.83 -44.75 21.35
N LEU A 14 27.79 -45.56 20.29
CA LEU A 14 26.84 -45.37 19.19
C LEU A 14 25.38 -45.57 19.63
N LEU A 15 25.10 -46.54 20.53
CA LEU A 15 23.75 -46.72 21.08
C LEU A 15 23.31 -45.59 22.02
N PHE A 16 24.23 -45.01 22.79
CA PHE A 16 23.93 -43.84 23.62
C PHE A 16 23.73 -42.57 22.82
N MET A 17 24.36 -42.44 21.65
CA MET A 17 24.12 -41.27 20.78
C MET A 17 22.74 -41.30 20.09
N GLN A 18 22.16 -42.46 19.83
CA GLN A 18 20.81 -42.57 19.27
C GLN A 18 19.71 -42.27 20.30
N ALA A 19 19.91 -42.61 21.57
CA ALA A 19 18.93 -42.33 22.63
C ALA A 19 18.78 -40.83 22.93
N CYS A 20 19.81 -40.00 22.72
CA CYS A 20 19.76 -38.57 22.93
C CYS A 20 19.10 -37.80 21.77
N ILE A 21 19.10 -38.34 20.55
CA ILE A 21 18.54 -37.66 19.37
C ILE A 21 17.02 -37.70 19.38
N ASP A 22 16.42 -38.81 19.79
CA ASP A 22 14.96 -38.96 19.86
C ASP A 22 14.30 -38.10 20.93
N ASP A 23 15.00 -37.84 22.05
CA ASP A 23 14.48 -36.97 23.10
C ASP A 23 14.65 -35.47 22.74
N LEU A 24 15.74 -35.10 22.05
CA LEU A 24 15.96 -33.73 21.56
C LEU A 24 14.96 -33.37 20.43
N ALA A 25 14.60 -34.34 19.59
CA ALA A 25 13.60 -34.17 18.54
C ALA A 25 12.18 -34.01 19.09
N LYS A 26 11.95 -34.40 20.34
CA LYS A 26 10.64 -34.28 21.04
C LYS A 26 10.55 -33.08 21.96
N VAL A 27 11.61 -32.29 22.12
CA VAL A 27 11.57 -31.07 22.93
C VAL A 27 10.78 -30.02 22.17
N THR A 28 9.51 -29.91 22.51
CA THR A 28 8.70 -28.75 22.10
C THR A 28 9.20 -27.53 22.86
N PRO A 29 9.59 -26.45 22.17
CA PRO A 29 9.99 -25.21 22.83
C PRO A 29 8.86 -24.72 23.73
N LYS A 30 9.10 -24.61 25.02
CA LYS A 30 8.08 -24.17 26.01
C LYS A 30 7.58 -22.73 25.78
N ASN A 31 8.27 -21.96 24.96
CA ASN A 31 8.00 -20.55 24.70
C ASN A 31 7.44 -20.28 23.30
N VAL A 32 7.17 -21.31 22.52
CA VAL A 32 6.52 -21.17 21.18
C VAL A 32 5.16 -21.83 21.26
N PRO A 33 4.08 -21.15 20.86
CA PRO A 33 2.76 -21.78 20.76
C PRO A 33 2.84 -23.01 19.87
N THR A 34 2.51 -24.18 20.42
CA THR A 34 2.40 -25.41 19.64
C THR A 34 1.07 -25.43 18.88
N PHE A 35 0.96 -26.26 17.83
CA PHE A 35 -0.30 -26.43 17.11
C PHE A 35 -1.48 -26.86 18.02
N ASP A 36 -1.19 -27.50 19.16
CA ASP A 36 -2.20 -27.82 20.16
C ASP A 36 -2.86 -26.58 20.77
N ALA A 37 -2.13 -25.45 20.86
CA ALA A 37 -2.72 -24.19 21.29
C ALA A 37 -3.77 -23.62 20.31
N LEU A 38 -3.75 -24.06 19.05
CA LEU A 38 -4.71 -23.67 18.01
C LEU A 38 -5.97 -24.58 18.01
N ALA A 39 -5.99 -25.64 18.80
CA ALA A 39 -7.16 -26.53 18.89
C ALA A 39 -8.39 -25.85 19.53
N GLY A 40 -8.19 -24.77 20.27
CA GLY A 40 -9.24 -23.97 20.88
C GLY A 40 -9.52 -22.65 20.14
N GLU A 41 -10.74 -22.15 20.28
CA GLU A 41 -11.21 -20.89 19.67
C GLU A 41 -10.32 -19.70 20.02
N ILE A 42 -9.87 -19.61 21.29
CA ILE A 42 -9.01 -18.50 21.76
C ILE A 42 -7.64 -18.51 21.06
N GLY A 43 -7.03 -19.68 20.93
CA GLY A 43 -5.75 -19.81 20.23
C GLY A 43 -5.85 -19.40 18.77
N LEU A 44 -6.91 -19.84 18.09
CA LEU A 44 -7.12 -19.54 16.68
C LEU A 44 -7.41 -18.04 16.44
N THR A 45 -8.25 -17.42 17.27
CA THR A 45 -8.54 -15.98 17.16
C THR A 45 -7.33 -15.10 17.54
N SER A 46 -6.52 -15.54 18.50
CA SER A 46 -5.26 -14.87 18.84
C SER A 46 -4.23 -14.94 17.70
N LEU A 47 -4.14 -16.09 17.04
CA LEU A 47 -3.29 -16.22 15.86
C LEU A 47 -3.77 -15.31 14.72
N ALA A 48 -5.07 -15.24 14.46
CA ALA A 48 -5.65 -14.35 13.47
C ALA A 48 -5.26 -12.90 13.76
N LYS A 49 -5.48 -12.44 14.98
CA LYS A 49 -5.12 -11.10 15.44
C LYS A 49 -3.62 -10.82 15.27
N GLY A 50 -2.76 -11.71 15.75
CA GLY A 50 -1.31 -11.56 15.69
C GLY A 50 -0.79 -11.61 14.26
N GLY A 51 -1.27 -12.56 13.45
CA GLY A 51 -0.74 -12.82 12.12
C GLY A 51 -1.00 -11.73 11.10
N VAL A 52 -2.13 -11.02 11.21
CA VAL A 52 -2.47 -9.93 10.27
C VAL A 52 -2.12 -8.57 10.85
N TYR A 53 -2.60 -8.25 12.05
CA TYR A 53 -2.49 -6.87 12.53
C TYR A 53 -1.13 -6.56 13.18
N LEU A 54 -0.53 -7.53 13.87
CA LEU A 54 0.76 -7.33 14.55
C LEU A 54 1.97 -7.68 13.68
N ASN A 55 1.90 -8.75 12.90
CA ASN A 55 3.01 -9.20 12.07
C ASN A 55 2.84 -8.88 10.58
N GLY A 56 1.59 -8.72 10.12
CA GLY A 56 1.30 -8.35 8.74
C GLY A 56 1.40 -6.86 8.46
N PHE A 57 0.90 -6.02 9.35
CA PHE A 57 0.93 -4.56 9.18
C PHE A 57 1.85 -3.85 10.16
N GLY A 58 1.92 -4.31 11.41
CA GLY A 58 2.64 -3.66 12.49
C GLY A 58 3.89 -4.40 12.91
N GLY A 59 4.16 -5.55 12.33
CA GLY A 59 5.27 -6.41 12.72
C GLY A 59 6.63 -5.88 12.32
N ARG A 60 7.62 -6.32 13.07
CA ARG A 60 9.03 -6.09 12.76
C ARG A 60 9.38 -6.79 11.46
N TYR A 61 10.03 -6.07 10.59
CA TYR A 61 10.52 -6.59 9.34
C TYR A 61 11.73 -7.52 9.57
N GLY A 62 11.54 -8.83 9.35
CA GLY A 62 12.60 -9.83 9.49
C GLY A 62 13.22 -9.88 10.89
N SER A 63 14.53 -10.09 10.97
CA SER A 63 15.31 -10.05 12.21
C SER A 63 15.70 -8.64 12.64
N ILE A 64 15.22 -7.62 11.97
CA ILE A 64 15.55 -6.24 12.28
C ILE A 64 14.59 -5.77 13.35
N ASP A 65 15.13 -5.70 14.54
CA ASP A 65 14.53 -5.01 15.67
C ASP A 65 14.78 -3.51 15.47
N ASP A 66 14.09 -2.90 14.51
CA ASP A 66 14.19 -1.48 14.26
C ASP A 66 13.37 -0.64 15.24
N GLY A 67 12.65 -1.31 16.14
CA GLY A 67 11.74 -0.64 17.07
C GLY A 67 10.50 -0.04 16.39
N LEU A 68 10.37 -0.19 15.08
CA LEU A 68 9.29 0.38 14.28
C LEU A 68 8.15 -0.63 14.17
N GLY A 69 7.20 -0.60 15.09
CA GLY A 69 5.93 -1.32 14.97
C GLY A 69 5.04 -0.84 13.81
N THR A 70 5.60 -0.08 12.88
CA THR A 70 4.89 0.65 11.81
C THR A 70 5.45 0.33 10.43
N GLY A 71 6.29 -0.70 10.31
CA GLY A 71 7.06 -0.99 9.11
C GLY A 71 6.23 -1.00 7.81
N PHE A 72 5.03 -1.58 7.80
CA PHE A 72 4.19 -1.58 6.61
C PHE A 72 3.75 -0.14 6.22
N HIS A 73 3.26 0.64 7.17
CA HIS A 73 2.73 1.98 6.89
C HIS A 73 3.81 2.96 6.51
N ILE A 74 4.95 2.95 7.21
CA ILE A 74 6.06 3.86 6.91
C ILE A 74 6.79 3.41 5.65
N LEU A 75 7.17 2.14 5.57
CA LEU A 75 8.02 1.67 4.49
C LEU A 75 7.23 1.40 3.22
N VAL A 76 6.16 0.63 3.28
CA VAL A 76 5.42 0.23 2.07
C VAL A 76 4.58 1.38 1.52
N LEU A 77 3.73 1.99 2.36
CA LEU A 77 2.91 3.12 1.90
C LEU A 77 3.79 4.32 1.53
N GLY A 78 4.87 4.56 2.27
CA GLY A 78 5.86 5.58 1.93
C GLY A 78 6.50 5.38 0.56
N MET A 79 6.83 4.14 0.18
CA MET A 79 7.31 3.83 -1.17
C MET A 79 6.29 4.21 -2.24
N HIS A 80 5.03 3.85 -2.04
CA HIS A 80 3.97 4.16 -3.00
C HIS A 80 3.73 5.67 -3.14
N GLU A 81 3.74 6.41 -2.04
CA GLU A 81 3.58 7.85 -2.05
C GLU A 81 4.79 8.56 -2.71
N SER A 82 6.01 8.06 -2.46
CA SER A 82 7.24 8.58 -3.05
C SER A 82 7.30 8.33 -4.56
N MET A 83 7.03 7.11 -5.01
CA MET A 83 6.96 6.79 -6.44
C MET A 83 5.78 7.47 -7.15
N GLY A 84 4.78 7.94 -6.40
CA GLY A 84 3.65 8.70 -6.88
C GLY A 84 3.85 10.21 -6.86
N ASP A 85 5.02 10.72 -6.46
CA ASP A 85 5.33 12.15 -6.36
C ASP A 85 4.61 12.93 -5.26
N ASN A 86 3.99 12.28 -4.29
CA ASN A 86 3.32 12.97 -3.19
C ASN A 86 4.32 13.44 -2.11
N ILE A 87 5.35 12.64 -1.90
CA ILE A 87 6.44 12.92 -0.98
C ILE A 87 7.76 12.61 -1.68
N TYR A 88 8.85 13.10 -1.10
CA TYR A 88 10.17 12.65 -1.48
C TYR A 88 11.02 12.36 -0.23
N VAL A 89 12.01 11.46 -0.40
CA VAL A 89 12.86 10.98 0.68
C VAL A 89 14.25 11.59 0.56
N PRO A 90 14.60 12.62 1.32
CA PRO A 90 15.92 13.27 1.22
C PRO A 90 17.03 12.43 1.86
N TRP A 91 16.69 11.55 2.79
CA TRP A 91 17.62 10.79 3.61
C TRP A 91 17.79 9.35 3.14
N GLY A 92 18.91 8.74 3.51
CA GLY A 92 19.31 7.45 2.97
C GLY A 92 18.74 6.21 3.61
N ASN A 93 17.85 6.34 4.58
CA ASN A 93 17.32 5.19 5.31
C ASN A 93 16.61 4.23 4.36
N ASN A 94 16.92 2.94 4.50
CA ASN A 94 16.35 1.86 3.70
C ASN A 94 16.46 2.03 2.17
N ASN A 95 17.38 2.87 1.69
CA ASN A 95 17.57 3.19 0.27
C ASN A 95 16.36 3.84 -0.43
N PHE A 96 15.38 4.33 0.29
CA PHE A 96 14.16 4.93 -0.28
C PHE A 96 14.42 6.19 -1.08
N LYS A 97 15.52 6.89 -0.82
CA LYS A 97 15.95 8.03 -1.62
C LYS A 97 16.11 7.77 -3.12
N PHE A 98 16.11 6.51 -3.55
CA PHE A 98 16.25 6.13 -4.95
C PHE A 98 14.91 5.84 -5.63
N LEU A 99 13.82 5.79 -4.86
CA LEU A 99 12.49 5.46 -5.37
C LEU A 99 11.88 6.59 -6.21
N ASP A 100 12.20 7.83 -5.88
CA ASP A 100 11.64 9.04 -6.49
C ASP A 100 12.63 9.77 -7.41
N ASN A 101 13.68 9.10 -7.88
CA ASN A 101 14.67 9.69 -8.77
C ASN A 101 14.15 9.79 -10.21
N PRO A 102 13.85 10.99 -10.73
CA PRO A 102 13.55 11.16 -12.15
C PRO A 102 14.79 10.90 -13.01
N THR A 103 14.61 10.69 -14.31
CA THR A 103 15.72 10.57 -15.26
C THR A 103 16.42 11.92 -15.47
N ASP A 104 15.62 12.95 -15.67
CA ASP A 104 16.05 14.33 -15.80
C ASP A 104 14.90 15.30 -15.52
N ILE A 105 15.24 16.56 -15.31
CA ILE A 105 14.29 17.66 -15.23
C ILE A 105 14.70 18.71 -16.25
N LYS A 106 13.78 19.11 -17.12
CA LYS A 106 13.96 20.24 -18.03
C LYS A 106 13.35 21.48 -17.40
N LEU A 107 14.18 22.48 -17.14
CA LEU A 107 13.76 23.76 -16.58
C LEU A 107 13.13 24.67 -17.66
N ASP A 108 12.46 25.73 -17.24
CA ASP A 108 11.80 26.69 -18.11
C ASP A 108 12.77 27.50 -19.00
N ASN A 109 14.01 27.69 -18.55
CA ASN A 109 15.06 28.29 -19.35
C ASN A 109 15.70 27.32 -20.39
N GLY A 110 15.15 26.10 -20.51
CA GLY A 110 15.64 25.08 -21.43
C GLY A 110 16.77 24.20 -20.90
N THR A 111 17.32 24.50 -19.74
CA THR A 111 18.38 23.69 -19.12
C THR A 111 17.84 22.31 -18.76
N VAL A 112 18.57 21.26 -19.14
CA VAL A 112 18.28 19.89 -18.73
C VAL A 112 19.22 19.51 -17.58
N VAL A 113 18.66 19.21 -16.44
CA VAL A 113 19.39 18.78 -15.24
C VAL A 113 19.28 17.25 -15.16
N PRO A 114 20.34 16.51 -15.46
CA PRO A 114 20.34 15.06 -15.37
C PRO A 114 20.44 14.59 -13.92
N MET A 115 20.11 13.33 -13.67
CA MET A 115 20.41 12.73 -12.38
C MET A 115 21.91 12.77 -12.08
N PRO A 116 22.29 13.01 -10.83
CA PRO A 116 23.67 13.35 -10.47
C PRO A 116 24.67 12.25 -10.67
N ILE A 117 24.27 11.02 -10.57
CA ILE A 117 25.17 9.87 -10.51
C ILE A 117 24.96 8.95 -11.70
N GLY A 118 24.32 9.43 -12.74
CA GLY A 118 24.12 8.67 -13.98
C GLY A 118 23.25 7.40 -13.86
N THR A 119 22.60 7.20 -12.72
CA THR A 119 21.78 6.03 -12.45
C THR A 119 20.31 6.40 -12.35
N THR A 120 19.49 5.70 -13.12
CA THR A 120 18.04 5.86 -13.12
C THR A 120 17.41 5.10 -11.94
N GLN A 121 16.16 5.42 -11.58
CA GLN A 121 15.42 4.69 -10.55
C GLN A 121 15.43 3.16 -10.78
N PRO A 122 15.17 2.62 -11.98
CA PRO A 122 15.26 1.19 -12.21
C PRO A 122 16.64 0.59 -11.91
N ALA A 123 17.70 1.24 -12.35
CA ALA A 123 19.05 0.75 -12.14
C ALA A 123 19.42 0.73 -10.66
N GLU A 124 19.09 1.79 -9.93
CA GLU A 124 19.35 1.89 -8.49
C GLU A 124 18.58 0.86 -7.68
N ILE A 125 17.29 0.66 -7.98
CA ILE A 125 16.46 -0.28 -7.24
C ILE A 125 16.83 -1.73 -7.55
N LYS A 126 17.11 -2.04 -8.83
CA LYS A 126 17.60 -3.39 -9.21
C LYS A 126 18.96 -3.73 -8.60
N LEU A 127 19.87 -2.75 -8.52
CA LEU A 127 21.16 -2.94 -7.83
C LEU A 127 20.96 -3.31 -6.35
N ARG A 128 19.93 -2.75 -5.70
CA ARG A 128 19.62 -2.99 -4.28
C ARG A 128 18.73 -4.20 -4.06
N ASN A 129 18.23 -4.82 -5.12
CA ASN A 129 17.58 -6.11 -5.01
C ASN A 129 18.64 -7.19 -4.79
N ASP A 130 19.28 -7.13 -3.64
CA ASP A 130 20.33 -8.05 -3.23
C ASP A 130 20.24 -8.31 -1.73
N ARG A 131 20.52 -9.53 -1.33
CA ARG A 131 20.46 -9.98 0.06
C ARG A 131 21.39 -9.19 0.99
N ALA A 132 22.51 -8.70 0.47
CA ALA A 132 23.47 -7.90 1.23
C ALA A 132 22.87 -6.59 1.77
N TYR A 133 21.79 -6.10 1.15
CA TYR A 133 21.08 -4.90 1.62
C TYR A 133 20.07 -5.18 2.73
N GLY A 134 19.70 -6.44 2.99
CA GLY A 134 18.75 -6.80 4.05
C GLY A 134 17.44 -5.99 3.94
N ALA A 135 17.05 -5.34 5.03
CA ALA A 135 15.86 -4.47 5.08
C ALA A 135 15.95 -3.20 4.21
N SER A 136 17.15 -2.85 3.76
CA SER A 136 17.36 -1.74 2.81
C SER A 136 17.16 -2.16 1.35
N ASN A 137 16.70 -3.38 1.09
CA ASN A 137 16.22 -3.81 -0.22
C ASN A 137 14.76 -3.39 -0.40
N PRO A 138 14.45 -2.36 -1.22
CA PRO A 138 13.08 -1.87 -1.36
C PRO A 138 12.10 -2.93 -1.91
N MET A 139 12.60 -3.88 -2.71
CA MET A 139 11.77 -4.93 -3.30
C MET A 139 11.35 -6.00 -2.28
N LEU A 140 12.09 -6.13 -1.16
CA LEU A 140 11.84 -7.17 -0.18
C LEU A 140 10.69 -6.83 0.78
N VAL A 141 10.49 -5.55 1.07
CA VAL A 141 9.64 -5.10 2.20
C VAL A 141 8.20 -5.55 2.04
N GLU A 142 7.51 -5.10 0.99
CA GLU A 142 6.09 -5.44 0.76
C GLU A 142 5.90 -6.94 0.51
N TRP A 143 6.85 -7.59 -0.19
CA TRP A 143 6.88 -9.03 -0.41
C TRP A 143 6.78 -9.80 0.90
N THR A 144 7.66 -9.47 1.84
CA THR A 144 7.72 -10.16 3.14
C THR A 144 6.44 -9.99 3.93
N TYR A 145 5.92 -8.76 4.06
CA TYR A 145 4.68 -8.52 4.80
C TYR A 145 3.49 -9.30 4.22
N MET A 146 3.37 -9.32 2.90
CA MET A 146 2.24 -10.00 2.25
C MET A 146 2.33 -11.52 2.34
N TYR A 147 3.51 -12.12 2.22
CA TYR A 147 3.65 -13.56 2.36
C TYR A 147 3.57 -14.04 3.82
N VAL A 148 4.00 -13.24 4.80
CA VAL A 148 3.75 -13.50 6.22
C VAL A 148 2.25 -13.51 6.52
N MET A 149 1.53 -12.52 6.02
CA MET A 149 0.06 -12.44 6.13
C MET A 149 -0.62 -13.65 5.46
N ASN A 150 -0.22 -14.00 4.24
CA ASN A 150 -0.73 -15.15 3.52
C ASN A 150 -0.52 -16.45 4.29
N ASN A 151 0.68 -16.66 4.86
CA ASN A 151 0.97 -17.85 5.68
C ASN A 151 0.11 -17.91 6.93
N ALA A 152 -0.09 -16.80 7.64
CA ALA A 152 -0.99 -16.74 8.79
C ALA A 152 -2.42 -17.13 8.42
N CYS A 153 -2.91 -16.66 7.27
CA CYS A 153 -4.23 -17.05 6.74
C CYS A 153 -4.29 -18.54 6.38
N ASN A 154 -3.21 -19.13 5.85
CA ASN A 154 -3.15 -20.57 5.58
C ASN A 154 -3.26 -21.38 6.87
N VAL A 155 -2.51 -21.01 7.92
CA VAL A 155 -2.60 -21.67 9.24
C VAL A 155 -4.05 -21.67 9.76
N LEU A 156 -4.74 -20.54 9.64
CA LEU A 156 -6.15 -20.43 10.05
C LEU A 156 -7.05 -21.35 9.26
N LEU A 157 -6.95 -21.33 7.93
CA LEU A 157 -7.79 -22.13 7.03
C LEU A 157 -7.59 -23.63 7.22
N GLU A 158 -6.37 -24.09 7.53
CA GLU A 158 -6.07 -25.49 7.80
C GLU A 158 -6.59 -25.99 9.16
N ASN A 159 -6.80 -25.08 10.13
CA ASN A 159 -7.12 -25.45 11.51
C ASN A 159 -8.57 -25.11 11.93
N VAL A 160 -9.25 -24.18 11.27
CA VAL A 160 -10.58 -23.72 11.65
C VAL A 160 -11.62 -24.85 11.70
N ASP A 161 -11.55 -25.83 10.80
CA ASP A 161 -12.48 -26.96 10.80
C ASP A 161 -12.21 -27.97 11.91
N LYS A 162 -10.98 -28.04 12.41
CA LYS A 162 -10.55 -28.91 13.51
C LYS A 162 -10.84 -28.29 14.88
N THR A 163 -11.10 -26.98 14.92
CA THR A 163 -11.32 -26.24 16.16
C THR A 163 -12.75 -26.42 16.66
N THR A 164 -12.88 -26.61 17.96
CA THR A 164 -14.19 -26.64 18.64
C THR A 164 -14.60 -25.20 19.00
N PHE A 165 -15.82 -24.86 18.62
CA PHE A 165 -16.42 -23.54 18.89
C PHE A 165 -17.64 -23.67 19.79
N THR A 166 -17.88 -22.64 20.60
CA THR A 166 -19.12 -22.45 21.36
C THR A 166 -20.15 -21.72 20.49
N GLY A 167 -21.43 -21.72 20.91
CA GLY A 167 -22.49 -21.03 20.18
C GLY A 167 -22.77 -21.64 18.80
N ASP A 168 -23.05 -20.78 17.79
CA ASP A 168 -23.22 -21.22 16.41
C ASP A 168 -21.84 -21.45 15.75
N ALA A 169 -21.36 -22.68 15.88
CA ALA A 169 -20.06 -23.08 15.33
C ALA A 169 -19.98 -22.92 13.80
N ALA A 170 -21.08 -23.05 13.06
CA ALA A 170 -21.10 -22.86 11.62
C ALA A 170 -20.83 -21.40 11.24
N THR A 171 -21.52 -20.46 11.90
CA THR A 171 -21.29 -19.02 11.73
C THR A 171 -19.87 -18.64 12.12
N ARG A 172 -19.35 -19.11 13.26
CA ARG A 172 -17.99 -18.77 13.72
C ARG A 172 -16.91 -19.24 12.77
N LYS A 173 -17.01 -20.49 12.30
CA LYS A 173 -16.10 -21.04 11.28
C LYS A 173 -16.19 -20.26 9.97
N ALA A 174 -17.39 -19.97 9.48
CA ALA A 174 -17.58 -19.18 8.27
C ALA A 174 -16.98 -17.77 8.39
N THR A 175 -17.14 -17.13 9.55
CA THR A 175 -16.60 -15.81 9.84
C THR A 175 -15.07 -15.79 9.78
N ILE A 176 -14.40 -16.73 10.45
CA ILE A 176 -12.94 -16.84 10.42
C ILE A 176 -12.42 -17.14 9.01
N LYS A 177 -13.08 -18.07 8.30
CA LYS A 177 -12.73 -18.38 6.91
C LYS A 177 -12.89 -17.17 5.99
N ALA A 178 -14.01 -16.44 6.10
CA ALA A 178 -14.23 -15.23 5.30
C ALA A 178 -13.16 -14.17 5.57
N TRP A 179 -12.84 -13.94 6.84
CA TRP A 179 -11.81 -13.02 7.26
C TRP A 179 -10.42 -13.42 6.73
N ALA A 180 -10.04 -14.69 6.86
CA ALA A 180 -8.75 -15.19 6.35
C ALA A 180 -8.67 -15.13 4.81
N ARG A 181 -9.77 -15.45 4.11
CA ARG A 181 -9.85 -15.33 2.64
C ARG A 181 -9.73 -13.89 2.18
N PHE A 182 -10.32 -12.94 2.91
CA PHE A 182 -10.17 -11.51 2.61
C PHE A 182 -8.71 -11.06 2.68
N TRP A 183 -8.01 -11.35 3.78
CA TRP A 183 -6.62 -10.94 3.93
C TRP A 183 -5.66 -11.70 3.00
N LYS A 184 -5.97 -12.96 2.69
CA LYS A 184 -5.24 -13.71 1.65
C LYS A 184 -5.45 -13.08 0.27
N GLY A 185 -6.68 -12.71 -0.07
CA GLY A 185 -7.00 -11.97 -1.29
C GLY A 185 -6.33 -10.59 -1.33
N TYR A 186 -6.29 -9.89 -0.21
CA TYR A 186 -5.55 -8.63 -0.07
C TYR A 186 -4.05 -8.81 -0.35
N ALA A 187 -3.42 -9.82 0.27
CA ALA A 187 -2.00 -10.09 0.08
C ALA A 187 -1.65 -10.38 -1.39
N TYR A 188 -2.43 -11.25 -2.06
CA TYR A 188 -2.23 -11.50 -3.49
C TYR A 188 -2.53 -10.30 -4.37
N SER A 189 -3.50 -9.45 -4.00
CA SER A 189 -3.76 -8.17 -4.68
C SER A 189 -2.53 -7.27 -4.65
N ARG A 190 -1.89 -7.14 -3.49
CA ARG A 190 -0.70 -6.32 -3.31
C ARG A 190 0.49 -6.87 -4.11
N ILE A 191 0.79 -8.16 -3.97
CA ILE A 191 1.88 -8.81 -4.73
C ILE A 191 1.63 -8.71 -6.24
N GLY A 192 0.45 -9.07 -6.72
CA GLY A 192 0.13 -9.02 -8.15
C GLY A 192 0.08 -7.60 -8.72
N SER A 193 -0.15 -6.58 -7.88
CA SER A 193 -0.12 -5.18 -8.33
C SER A 193 1.29 -4.59 -8.32
N MET A 194 2.21 -5.10 -7.50
CA MET A 194 3.53 -4.51 -7.33
C MET A 194 4.65 -5.27 -8.03
N TYR A 195 4.59 -6.61 -8.10
CA TYR A 195 5.66 -7.45 -8.62
C TYR A 195 5.31 -8.05 -9.97
N ILE A 196 6.34 -8.31 -10.78
CA ILE A 196 6.17 -8.90 -12.12
C ILE A 196 5.62 -10.33 -12.06
N SER A 197 5.94 -11.05 -10.99
CA SER A 197 5.46 -12.40 -10.70
C SER A 197 5.51 -12.68 -9.21
N GLY A 198 4.91 -13.79 -8.79
CA GLY A 198 4.97 -14.26 -7.41
C GLY A 198 4.47 -15.68 -7.28
N LEU A 199 4.25 -16.12 -6.05
CA LEU A 199 3.92 -17.50 -5.72
C LEU A 199 2.48 -17.60 -5.22
N ILE A 200 1.74 -18.59 -5.70
CA ILE A 200 0.48 -18.99 -5.06
C ILE A 200 0.82 -20.07 -4.02
N VAL A 201 0.66 -19.73 -2.75
CA VAL A 201 0.96 -20.58 -1.60
C VAL A 201 -0.31 -20.77 -0.78
N ASP A 202 -0.87 -21.96 -0.80
CA ASP A 202 -2.14 -22.30 -0.16
C ASP A 202 -2.02 -23.25 1.03
N LYS A 203 -0.78 -23.62 1.40
CA LYS A 203 -0.45 -24.47 2.54
C LYS A 203 0.50 -23.77 3.50
N THR A 204 0.33 -24.08 4.77
CA THR A 204 1.16 -23.56 5.85
C THR A 204 2.64 -23.95 5.67
N TYR A 205 3.53 -22.98 5.76
CA TYR A 205 4.97 -23.13 5.63
C TYR A 205 5.42 -23.89 4.37
N ALA A 206 4.57 -23.96 3.36
CA ALA A 206 4.94 -24.55 2.10
C ALA A 206 5.76 -23.57 1.26
N THR A 207 6.71 -24.13 0.52
CA THR A 207 7.44 -23.43 -0.52
C THR A 207 7.18 -24.10 -1.85
N ASN A 208 7.20 -23.33 -2.93
CA ASN A 208 7.21 -23.86 -4.28
C ASN A 208 7.98 -22.89 -5.18
N GLY A 209 8.71 -23.39 -6.16
CA GLY A 209 9.42 -22.55 -7.13
C GLY A 209 8.58 -22.20 -8.37
N ASN A 210 7.28 -22.45 -8.34
CA ASN A 210 6.41 -22.18 -9.49
C ASN A 210 5.91 -20.73 -9.46
N TYR A 211 6.72 -19.81 -9.94
CA TYR A 211 6.34 -18.41 -10.07
C TYR A 211 5.31 -18.24 -11.18
N VAL A 212 4.22 -17.60 -10.85
CA VAL A 212 3.14 -17.26 -11.77
C VAL A 212 3.15 -15.77 -12.09
N THR A 213 2.54 -15.37 -13.20
CA THR A 213 2.44 -13.96 -13.58
C THR A 213 1.65 -13.16 -12.56
N ASN A 214 1.89 -11.85 -12.53
CA ASN A 214 1.08 -10.92 -11.76
C ASN A 214 -0.43 -11.02 -12.09
N VAL A 215 -0.78 -11.26 -13.35
CA VAL A 215 -2.18 -11.47 -13.77
C VAL A 215 -2.78 -12.72 -13.11
N ALA A 216 -2.04 -13.81 -13.01
CA ALA A 216 -2.50 -15.03 -12.32
C ALA A 216 -2.65 -14.81 -10.81
N LEU A 217 -1.78 -14.02 -10.19
CA LEU A 217 -1.91 -13.62 -8.79
C LEU A 217 -3.17 -12.79 -8.54
N LEU A 218 -3.47 -11.85 -9.44
CA LEU A 218 -4.70 -11.04 -9.34
C LEU A 218 -5.96 -11.87 -9.55
N ALA A 219 -5.90 -12.89 -10.41
CA ALA A 219 -6.99 -13.85 -10.58
C ALA A 219 -7.19 -14.68 -9.29
N GLU A 220 -6.12 -15.12 -8.64
CA GLU A 220 -6.20 -15.80 -7.35
C GLU A 220 -6.69 -14.87 -6.25
N ALA A 221 -6.26 -13.60 -6.23
CA ALA A 221 -6.81 -12.60 -5.32
C ALA A 221 -8.34 -12.47 -5.46
N LYS A 222 -8.83 -12.36 -6.69
CA LYS A 222 -10.28 -12.33 -6.97
C LYS A 222 -10.97 -13.59 -6.48
N ASN A 223 -10.40 -14.77 -6.73
CA ASN A 223 -10.91 -16.06 -6.25
C ASN A 223 -11.06 -16.09 -4.72
N GLN A 224 -10.03 -15.68 -3.97
CA GLN A 224 -10.08 -15.63 -2.51
C GLN A 224 -11.16 -14.66 -2.01
N LEU A 225 -11.25 -13.48 -2.62
CA LEU A 225 -12.26 -12.46 -2.29
C LEU A 225 -13.70 -12.94 -2.57
N GLU A 226 -13.95 -13.63 -3.68
CA GLU A 226 -15.27 -14.20 -3.98
C GLU A 226 -15.66 -15.32 -3.01
N GLN A 227 -14.70 -16.16 -2.60
CA GLN A 227 -14.95 -17.16 -1.55
C GLN A 227 -15.29 -16.48 -0.22
N ALA A 228 -14.64 -15.38 0.14
CA ALA A 228 -14.99 -14.60 1.33
C ALA A 228 -16.42 -14.06 1.25
N LYS A 229 -16.84 -13.51 0.11
CA LYS A 229 -18.22 -13.02 -0.10
C LYS A 229 -19.26 -14.13 0.06
N THR A 230 -18.98 -15.30 -0.51
CA THR A 230 -19.87 -16.47 -0.39
C THR A 230 -20.06 -16.89 1.07
N LEU A 231 -18.96 -16.93 1.84
CA LEU A 231 -19.02 -17.26 3.27
C LEU A 231 -19.79 -16.21 4.07
N LEU A 232 -19.58 -14.92 3.79
CA LEU A 232 -20.28 -13.82 4.45
C LEU A 232 -21.79 -13.82 4.16
N ALA A 233 -22.18 -14.14 2.93
CA ALA A 233 -23.58 -14.24 2.55
C ALA A 233 -24.32 -15.39 3.26
N GLY A 234 -23.61 -16.40 3.74
CA GLY A 234 -24.14 -17.54 4.49
C GLY A 234 -24.22 -17.34 6.00
N ILE A 235 -23.86 -16.19 6.55
CA ILE A 235 -23.89 -15.91 7.99
C ILE A 235 -25.34 -15.85 8.48
N THR A 236 -25.66 -16.64 9.50
CA THR A 236 -27.01 -16.75 10.08
C THR A 236 -27.11 -16.15 11.49
N SER A 237 -26.04 -16.19 12.28
CA SER A 237 -26.01 -15.63 13.64
C SER A 237 -25.16 -14.33 13.68
N THR A 238 -25.82 -13.18 13.72
CA THR A 238 -25.14 -11.88 13.85
C THR A 238 -24.35 -11.77 15.17
N ALA A 239 -24.86 -12.36 16.25
CA ALA A 239 -24.20 -12.33 17.56
C ALA A 239 -22.88 -13.09 17.54
N ASP A 240 -22.86 -14.31 16.98
CA ASP A 240 -21.65 -15.13 16.88
C ASP A 240 -20.65 -14.52 15.88
N TYR A 241 -21.13 -13.96 14.77
CA TYR A 241 -20.31 -13.22 13.82
C TYR A 241 -19.59 -12.04 14.48
N ASN A 242 -20.32 -11.16 15.17
CA ASN A 242 -19.75 -9.98 15.85
C ASN A 242 -18.79 -10.39 16.97
N SER A 243 -19.15 -11.40 17.77
CA SER A 243 -18.28 -11.94 18.82
C SER A 243 -16.96 -12.47 18.26
N THR A 244 -17.03 -13.20 17.13
CA THR A 244 -15.84 -13.77 16.47
C THR A 244 -14.93 -12.68 15.90
N LEU A 245 -15.48 -11.72 15.14
CA LEU A 245 -14.67 -10.61 14.60
C LEU A 245 -14.14 -9.71 15.71
N GLY A 246 -14.90 -9.45 16.76
CA GLY A 246 -14.45 -8.67 17.92
C GLY A 246 -13.29 -9.31 18.69
N ALA A 247 -13.20 -10.65 18.68
CA ALA A 247 -12.04 -11.36 19.23
C ALA A 247 -10.79 -11.29 18.34
N ILE A 248 -10.98 -11.16 17.01
CA ILE A 248 -9.90 -11.14 16.03
C ILE A 248 -9.38 -9.72 15.80
N ILE A 249 -10.27 -8.73 15.60
CA ILE A 249 -9.90 -7.39 15.15
C ILE A 249 -9.74 -6.47 16.36
N PRO A 250 -8.54 -5.92 16.60
CA PRO A 250 -8.36 -4.90 17.63
C PRO A 250 -9.23 -3.66 17.34
N SER A 251 -9.77 -3.03 18.40
CA SER A 251 -10.64 -1.86 18.23
C SER A 251 -9.98 -0.69 17.51
N TYR A 252 -8.66 -0.53 17.66
CA TYR A 252 -7.87 0.46 16.94
C TYR A 252 -7.61 0.10 15.45
N CYS A 253 -8.03 -1.10 15.02
CA CYS A 253 -7.98 -1.52 13.61
C CYS A 253 -9.32 -1.36 12.89
N LEU A 254 -10.28 -0.66 13.50
CA LEU A 254 -11.62 -0.43 12.95
C LEU A 254 -12.00 1.05 13.00
N GLN A 255 -12.58 1.52 11.93
CA GLN A 255 -13.35 2.76 11.89
C GLN A 255 -14.83 2.40 11.69
N ASN A 256 -15.74 3.09 12.37
CA ASN A 256 -17.18 2.85 12.37
C ASN A 256 -17.61 1.45 12.91
N GLY A 257 -16.72 0.79 13.68
CA GLY A 257 -17.01 -0.50 14.31
C GLY A 257 -16.83 -1.72 13.41
N ILE A 258 -17.28 -2.87 13.90
CA ILE A 258 -17.20 -4.15 13.18
C ILE A 258 -18.12 -4.09 11.95
N PRO A 259 -17.60 -4.34 10.74
CA PRO A 259 -18.43 -4.36 9.55
C PRO A 259 -19.47 -5.49 9.66
N THR A 260 -20.74 -5.19 9.39
CA THR A 260 -21.73 -6.23 9.20
C THR A 260 -21.33 -7.14 8.03
N PRO A 261 -21.86 -8.38 7.89
CA PRO A 261 -21.55 -9.22 6.72
C PRO A 261 -21.76 -8.50 5.39
N ALA A 262 -22.83 -7.73 5.26
CA ALA A 262 -23.09 -6.92 4.06
C ALA A 262 -22.08 -5.78 3.86
N ALA A 263 -21.68 -5.09 4.93
CA ALA A 263 -20.64 -4.06 4.87
C ALA A 263 -19.27 -4.65 4.54
N PHE A 264 -18.97 -5.86 5.03
CA PHE A 264 -17.72 -6.54 4.68
C PHE A 264 -17.70 -6.93 3.18
N ILE A 265 -18.83 -7.40 2.63
CA ILE A 265 -18.97 -7.66 1.19
C ILE A 265 -18.72 -6.36 0.40
N ARG A 266 -19.21 -5.21 0.86
CA ARG A 266 -18.95 -3.91 0.21
C ARG A 266 -17.47 -3.52 0.28
N ASN A 267 -16.77 -3.78 1.39
CA ASN A 267 -15.32 -3.61 1.47
C ASN A 267 -14.59 -4.46 0.41
N ILE A 268 -15.01 -5.72 0.24
CA ILE A 268 -14.45 -6.62 -0.78
C ILE A 268 -14.70 -6.07 -2.18
N ASN A 269 -15.92 -5.62 -2.50
CA ASN A 269 -16.25 -5.10 -3.82
C ASN A 269 -15.40 -3.85 -4.16
N THR A 270 -15.22 -2.93 -3.21
CA THR A 270 -14.37 -1.76 -3.41
C THR A 270 -12.90 -2.14 -3.61
N LEU A 271 -12.40 -3.14 -2.89
CA LEU A 271 -11.03 -3.66 -3.12
C LEU A 271 -10.89 -4.32 -4.50
N GLN A 272 -11.91 -5.03 -4.98
CA GLN A 272 -11.89 -5.59 -6.33
C GLN A 272 -11.89 -4.49 -7.41
N ALA A 273 -12.66 -3.42 -7.22
CA ALA A 273 -12.63 -2.26 -8.11
C ALA A 273 -11.24 -1.59 -8.13
N ARG A 274 -10.60 -1.42 -6.97
CA ARG A 274 -9.20 -0.97 -6.87
C ARG A 274 -8.27 -1.86 -7.69
N ASN A 275 -8.39 -3.18 -7.57
CA ASN A 275 -7.54 -4.13 -8.29
C ASN A 275 -7.66 -4.00 -9.82
N ILE A 276 -8.87 -3.72 -10.32
CA ILE A 276 -9.08 -3.46 -11.76
C ILE A 276 -8.36 -2.17 -12.15
N LEU A 277 -8.61 -1.06 -11.45
CA LEU A 277 -8.03 0.23 -11.77
C LEU A 277 -6.50 0.25 -11.65
N ALA A 278 -5.94 -0.28 -10.56
CA ALA A 278 -4.51 -0.26 -10.30
C ALA A 278 -3.69 -1.05 -11.33
N ASN A 279 -4.31 -2.02 -12.01
CA ASN A 279 -3.63 -2.95 -12.91
C ASN A 279 -3.97 -2.78 -14.39
N LYS A 280 -4.63 -1.67 -14.73
CA LYS A 280 -4.92 -1.31 -16.11
C LYS A 280 -4.62 0.17 -16.36
N LYS A 281 -4.08 0.51 -17.52
CA LYS A 281 -3.90 1.91 -17.92
C LYS A 281 -5.22 2.49 -18.41
N VAL A 282 -5.41 3.78 -18.21
CA VAL A 282 -6.71 4.44 -18.41
C VAL A 282 -7.20 4.40 -19.85
N SER A 283 -6.30 4.35 -20.85
CA SER A 283 -6.65 4.28 -22.26
C SER A 283 -5.58 3.53 -23.07
N ALA A 284 -5.92 3.17 -24.30
CA ALA A 284 -4.97 2.52 -25.22
C ALA A 284 -3.77 3.41 -25.57
N THR A 285 -3.96 4.73 -25.57
CA THR A 285 -2.90 5.70 -25.90
C THR A 285 -2.02 6.06 -24.69
N THR A 286 -2.41 5.67 -23.48
CA THR A 286 -1.59 5.88 -22.28
C THR A 286 -0.31 5.05 -22.36
N PRO A 287 0.87 5.62 -22.09
CA PRO A 287 2.12 4.88 -22.13
C PRO A 287 2.21 3.83 -21.01
N GLY A 288 3.03 2.81 -21.22
CA GLY A 288 3.30 1.76 -20.24
C GLY A 288 2.77 0.38 -20.65
N PRO A 289 3.23 -0.67 -19.93
CA PRO A 289 3.01 -2.06 -20.31
C PRO A 289 1.62 -2.61 -19.93
N LEU A 290 0.86 -1.90 -19.08
CA LEU A 290 -0.44 -2.37 -18.62
C LEU A 290 -1.44 -2.47 -19.80
N ALA A 291 -2.33 -3.45 -19.73
CA ALA A 291 -3.48 -3.50 -20.61
C ALA A 291 -4.38 -2.27 -20.40
N ALA A 292 -4.98 -1.77 -21.46
CA ALA A 292 -5.90 -0.64 -21.36
C ALA A 292 -7.24 -1.07 -20.72
N MET A 293 -7.86 -0.13 -20.02
CA MET A 293 -9.24 -0.26 -19.58
C MET A 293 -10.18 -0.41 -20.79
N THR A 294 -11.08 -1.36 -20.70
CA THR A 294 -12.16 -1.57 -21.68
C THR A 294 -13.47 -1.01 -21.15
N ALA A 295 -14.48 -0.88 -22.01
CA ALA A 295 -15.83 -0.50 -21.58
C ALA A 295 -16.42 -1.50 -20.56
N ALA A 296 -16.09 -2.79 -20.67
CA ALA A 296 -16.50 -3.80 -19.70
C ALA A 296 -15.84 -3.58 -18.34
N ASP A 297 -14.56 -3.23 -18.29
CA ASP A 297 -13.85 -2.93 -17.05
C ASP A 297 -14.46 -1.71 -16.35
N TRP A 298 -14.74 -0.63 -17.09
CA TRP A 298 -15.39 0.57 -16.53
C TRP A 298 -16.77 0.26 -15.98
N ASN A 299 -17.55 -0.57 -16.66
CA ASN A 299 -18.86 -1.02 -16.15
C ASN A 299 -18.73 -1.93 -14.92
N GLU A 300 -17.72 -2.81 -14.86
CA GLU A 300 -17.46 -3.64 -13.68
C GLU A 300 -17.10 -2.73 -12.48
N VAL A 301 -16.18 -1.77 -12.65
CA VAL A 301 -15.84 -0.79 -11.60
C VAL A 301 -17.09 -0.04 -11.14
N LYS A 302 -17.90 0.51 -12.09
CA LYS A 302 -19.15 1.21 -11.77
C LYS A 302 -20.14 0.37 -10.97
N THR A 303 -20.23 -0.92 -11.26
CA THR A 303 -21.10 -1.87 -10.55
C THR A 303 -20.59 -2.14 -9.14
N LEU A 304 -19.30 -2.46 -8.99
CA LEU A 304 -18.66 -2.79 -7.72
C LEU A 304 -18.68 -1.62 -6.73
N THR A 305 -18.57 -0.39 -7.22
CA THR A 305 -18.53 0.84 -6.42
C THR A 305 -19.88 1.58 -6.29
N SER A 306 -20.95 0.98 -6.83
CA SER A 306 -22.30 1.61 -6.76
C SER A 306 -22.76 1.79 -5.30
N ALA A 307 -23.70 2.68 -5.07
CA ALA A 307 -24.27 2.97 -3.74
C ALA A 307 -24.82 1.74 -3.00
N THR A 308 -25.15 0.67 -3.72
CA THR A 308 -25.59 -0.60 -3.13
C THR A 308 -24.48 -1.59 -2.90
N SER A 309 -23.44 -1.58 -3.73
CA SER A 309 -22.39 -2.59 -3.78
C SER A 309 -21.07 -2.14 -3.17
N GLY A 310 -20.74 -0.85 -3.20
CA GLY A 310 -19.51 -0.28 -2.66
C GLY A 310 -19.63 0.18 -1.22
N ILE A 311 -18.49 0.53 -0.61
CA ILE A 311 -18.41 1.03 0.77
C ILE A 311 -19.25 2.30 0.92
N ARG A 312 -20.02 2.37 2.00
CA ARG A 312 -20.78 3.55 2.44
C ARG A 312 -20.02 4.27 3.56
N SER A 313 -20.29 5.55 3.73
CA SER A 313 -19.65 6.38 4.78
C SER A 313 -19.88 5.84 6.20
N SER A 314 -20.98 5.12 6.43
CA SER A 314 -21.32 4.51 7.73
C SER A 314 -20.79 3.09 7.93
N ASP A 315 -20.20 2.47 6.89
CA ASP A 315 -19.72 1.10 7.00
C ASP A 315 -18.48 0.99 7.89
N GLY A 316 -18.40 -0.10 8.63
CA GLY A 316 -17.16 -0.50 9.28
C GLY A 316 -16.07 -0.80 8.25
N VAL A 317 -14.90 -0.20 8.41
CA VAL A 317 -13.74 -0.37 7.53
C VAL A 317 -12.47 -0.65 8.33
N PHE A 318 -11.49 -1.26 7.66
CA PHE A 318 -10.22 -1.66 8.28
C PHE A 318 -9.22 -0.52 8.20
N VAL A 319 -8.81 -0.05 9.39
CA VAL A 319 -7.81 1.00 9.57
C VAL A 319 -6.78 0.56 10.61
N ILE A 320 -5.68 1.30 10.72
CA ILE A 320 -4.85 1.31 11.92
C ILE A 320 -4.88 2.73 12.50
N LYS A 321 -5.23 2.82 13.79
CA LYS A 321 -5.19 4.08 14.54
C LYS A 321 -3.98 4.11 15.44
N THR A 322 -3.41 5.28 15.68
CA THR A 322 -2.44 5.50 16.75
C THR A 322 -3.02 5.04 18.08
N THR A 323 -2.23 4.38 18.92
CA THR A 323 -2.69 3.83 20.20
C THR A 323 -1.93 4.43 21.37
N ALA A 324 -2.60 4.54 22.52
CA ALA A 324 -2.01 5.10 23.75
C ALA A 324 -1.01 4.16 24.46
N ASN A 325 -0.92 2.90 24.04
CA ASN A 325 -0.05 1.92 24.68
C ASN A 325 1.12 1.56 23.76
N PRO A 326 2.36 1.99 24.06
CA PRO A 326 3.53 1.70 23.25
C PRO A 326 3.80 0.20 23.07
N SER A 327 3.44 -0.64 24.04
CA SER A 327 3.65 -2.10 23.95
C SER A 327 2.63 -2.81 23.06
N THR A 328 1.50 -2.19 22.81
CA THR A 328 0.43 -2.67 21.91
C THR A 328 0.26 -1.76 20.70
N SER A 329 1.00 -0.66 20.64
CA SER A 329 0.97 0.28 19.55
C SER A 329 1.54 -0.37 18.30
N ILE A 330 0.72 -0.47 17.28
CA ILE A 330 1.16 -0.87 15.94
C ILE A 330 1.77 0.33 15.22
N ILE A 331 1.37 1.54 15.62
CA ILE A 331 1.89 2.80 15.09
C ILE A 331 2.53 3.53 16.26
N ASP A 332 3.84 3.72 16.18
CA ASP A 332 4.57 4.54 17.13
C ASP A 332 4.17 6.01 16.89
N PRO A 333 3.70 6.74 17.92
CA PRO A 333 3.33 8.14 17.76
C PRO A 333 4.49 9.05 17.36
N PHE A 334 5.72 8.66 17.66
CA PHE A 334 6.91 9.41 17.21
C PHE A 334 7.26 9.15 15.75
N PHE A 335 6.90 7.99 15.24
CA PHE A 335 7.16 7.58 13.87
C PHE A 335 5.88 7.50 13.04
N GLY A 336 4.73 7.71 13.63
CA GLY A 336 3.41 7.85 13.07
C GLY A 336 3.20 7.25 11.70
N ALA A 337 2.29 7.76 10.98
CA ALA A 337 2.10 7.40 9.60
C ALA A 337 3.13 8.04 8.66
N VAL A 338 3.01 7.73 7.40
CA VAL A 338 3.85 8.26 6.32
C VAL A 338 3.90 9.78 6.30
N GLY A 339 2.81 10.44 6.67
CA GLY A 339 2.71 11.90 6.74
C GLY A 339 3.53 12.58 7.83
N PRO A 340 3.71 11.97 8.97
CA PRO A 340 4.28 12.57 10.18
C PRO A 340 5.63 13.18 10.03
N TYR A 341 6.44 12.54 9.30
CA TYR A 341 7.81 13.00 9.13
C TYR A 341 7.96 14.24 8.27
N ALA A 342 6.89 14.67 7.63
CA ALA A 342 6.86 15.92 6.89
C ALA A 342 6.59 17.14 7.77
N ALA A 343 6.29 16.95 9.06
CA ALA A 343 5.93 18.01 9.99
C ALA A 343 7.08 18.54 10.84
N THR A 344 8.30 18.02 10.72
CA THR A 344 9.45 18.44 11.54
C THR A 344 10.51 19.17 10.73
N ASN A 345 11.41 19.88 11.41
CA ASN A 345 12.53 20.58 10.78
C ASN A 345 13.59 19.64 10.16
N ASP A 346 13.54 18.36 10.48
CA ASP A 346 14.42 17.32 9.93
C ASP A 346 13.62 16.04 9.65
N PRO A 347 12.60 16.10 8.76
CA PRO A 347 11.71 15.00 8.52
C PRO A 347 12.36 13.91 7.67
N THR A 348 11.89 12.66 7.82
CA THR A 348 12.29 11.53 6.97
C THR A 348 11.70 11.64 5.58
N TYR A 349 10.49 12.19 5.50
CA TYR A 349 9.77 12.44 4.26
C TYR A 349 9.42 13.92 4.17
N PHE A 350 9.49 14.47 2.96
CA PHE A 350 9.07 15.83 2.68
C PHE A 350 7.84 15.83 1.78
N ILE A 351 6.94 16.77 1.99
CA ILE A 351 5.85 17.03 1.07
C ILE A 351 6.43 17.51 -0.26
N SER A 352 5.99 16.90 -1.35
CA SER A 352 6.45 17.26 -2.69
C SER A 352 5.80 18.56 -3.15
N GLU A 353 6.58 19.46 -3.73
CA GLU A 353 6.05 20.62 -4.47
C GLU A 353 5.07 20.19 -5.57
N LYS A 354 5.25 18.99 -6.12
CA LYS A 354 4.37 18.44 -7.16
C LYS A 354 2.99 18.06 -6.64
N LEU A 355 2.89 17.64 -5.36
CA LEU A 355 1.61 17.40 -4.71
C LEU A 355 0.84 18.69 -4.51
N THR A 356 1.50 19.70 -3.95
CA THR A 356 0.84 20.96 -3.61
C THR A 356 0.26 21.66 -4.84
N GLN A 357 0.83 21.41 -6.02
CA GLN A 357 0.36 21.94 -7.30
C GLN A 357 -0.92 21.30 -7.84
N ASP A 358 -1.36 20.20 -7.27
CA ASP A 358 -2.62 19.54 -7.65
C ASP A 358 -3.84 20.10 -6.90
N PHE A 359 -3.64 20.87 -5.84
CA PHE A 359 -4.74 21.56 -5.15
C PHE A 359 -5.28 22.69 -6.03
N ARG A 360 -6.59 22.83 -6.05
CA ARG A 360 -7.25 23.93 -6.76
C ARG A 360 -7.16 25.22 -5.96
N ASN A 361 -7.14 26.33 -6.66
CA ASN A 361 -7.10 27.64 -6.00
C ASN A 361 -8.35 27.80 -5.10
N GLY A 362 -8.13 28.17 -3.83
CA GLY A 362 -9.19 28.29 -2.83
C GLY A 362 -9.59 26.98 -2.15
N ASP A 363 -8.88 25.89 -2.41
CA ASP A 363 -9.10 24.63 -1.71
C ASP A 363 -8.62 24.74 -0.26
N LYS A 364 -9.57 24.78 0.67
CA LYS A 364 -9.27 24.93 2.10
C LYS A 364 -8.49 23.78 2.69
N ARG A 365 -8.51 22.60 2.07
CA ARG A 365 -7.70 21.46 2.48
C ARG A 365 -6.21 21.75 2.34
N PHE A 366 -5.81 22.60 1.38
CA PHE A 366 -4.43 23.06 1.24
C PHE A 366 -4.01 23.89 2.47
N ASP A 367 -4.73 24.98 2.74
CA ASP A 367 -4.42 25.91 3.84
C ASP A 367 -4.50 25.22 5.21
N GLN A 368 -5.37 24.20 5.33
CA GLN A 368 -5.54 23.43 6.56
C GLN A 368 -4.38 22.49 6.84
N ASN A 369 -3.88 21.81 5.81
CA ASN A 369 -2.96 20.69 6.01
C ASN A 369 -1.49 21.05 5.79
N PHE A 370 -1.19 22.18 5.14
CA PHE A 370 0.19 22.53 4.83
C PHE A 370 0.56 23.93 5.32
N SER A 371 1.79 24.05 5.81
CA SER A 371 2.42 25.31 6.14
C SER A 371 3.77 25.45 5.46
N VAL A 372 4.24 26.71 5.38
CA VAL A 372 5.52 27.04 4.78
C VAL A 372 6.65 26.77 5.77
N LEU A 373 7.65 26.05 5.36
CA LEU A 373 8.89 25.86 6.14
C LEU A 373 9.58 27.22 6.38
N PRO A 374 10.21 27.41 7.55
CA PRO A 374 10.99 28.62 7.84
C PRO A 374 12.10 28.89 6.80
N SER A 375 12.62 27.84 6.19
CA SER A 375 13.50 27.90 5.03
C SER A 375 13.25 26.69 4.14
N PRO A 376 13.31 26.84 2.80
CA PRO A 376 13.14 25.72 1.87
C PRO A 376 14.18 24.62 2.15
N GLN A 377 13.74 23.38 2.02
CA GLN A 377 14.62 22.22 2.08
C GLN A 377 15.04 21.85 0.66
N ILE A 378 16.26 22.21 0.28
CA ILE A 378 16.80 21.97 -1.06
C ILE A 378 17.83 20.85 -0.97
N ASN A 379 17.65 19.83 -1.73
CA ASN A 379 18.57 18.73 -2.05
C ASN A 379 19.66 18.43 -1.00
N ARG A 380 19.26 18.08 0.20
CA ARG A 380 20.18 17.95 1.35
C ARG A 380 21.26 16.88 1.21
N ARG A 381 21.22 16.00 0.19
CA ARG A 381 22.19 14.89 0.10
C ARG A 381 22.75 14.62 -1.28
N GLY A 382 23.03 15.67 -2.04
CA GLY A 382 23.80 15.49 -3.29
C GLY A 382 23.13 14.57 -4.29
N ARG A 383 21.79 14.62 -4.40
CA ARG A 383 21.04 13.91 -5.43
C ARG A 383 21.20 14.53 -6.82
N GLY A 384 21.96 15.62 -6.93
CA GLY A 384 22.30 16.39 -8.11
C GLY A 384 21.20 17.18 -8.74
N LEU A 385 19.96 16.85 -8.50
CA LEU A 385 18.84 17.69 -8.85
C LEU A 385 18.54 18.58 -7.65
N ASN A 386 18.77 19.87 -7.82
CA ASN A 386 18.45 20.88 -6.82
C ASN A 386 16.94 21.12 -6.80
N PHE A 387 16.17 20.12 -6.46
CA PHE A 387 14.77 20.34 -6.14
C PHE A 387 14.52 20.10 -4.65
N GLY A 388 13.60 20.84 -4.13
CA GLY A 388 13.30 20.82 -2.71
C GLY A 388 11.82 21.02 -2.47
N THR A 389 11.49 21.40 -1.26
CA THR A 389 10.15 21.80 -0.88
C THR A 389 10.17 22.99 0.04
N ARG A 390 9.10 23.76 -0.01
CA ARG A 390 8.76 24.82 0.95
C ARG A 390 7.75 24.39 1.98
N TRP A 391 7.18 23.18 1.85
CA TRP A 391 5.97 22.76 2.54
C TRP A 391 6.27 21.68 3.56
N TYR A 392 5.59 21.75 4.67
CA TYR A 392 5.46 20.65 5.61
C TYR A 392 3.98 20.39 5.93
N LEU A 393 3.70 19.19 6.37
CA LEU A 393 2.36 18.78 6.81
C LEU A 393 2.14 19.28 8.23
N GLU A 394 1.06 20.05 8.43
CA GLU A 394 0.66 20.50 9.77
C GLU A 394 0.09 19.36 10.59
N ASP A 395 0.52 19.29 11.84
CA ASP A 395 -0.02 18.33 12.79
C ASP A 395 -1.41 18.78 13.26
N GLU A 396 -2.41 17.88 13.11
CA GLU A 396 -3.82 18.14 13.41
C GLU A 396 -4.46 19.29 12.60
N GLY A 397 -3.77 19.78 11.58
CA GLY A 397 -4.27 20.84 10.71
C GLY A 397 -4.01 22.25 11.24
N ASN A 398 -4.34 23.25 10.45
CA ASN A 398 -3.97 24.65 10.63
C ASN A 398 -5.12 25.52 11.18
N GLY A 399 -5.88 24.99 12.14
CA GLY A 399 -6.88 25.74 12.90
C GLY A 399 -8.23 25.95 12.21
N ILE A 400 -8.48 25.39 11.03
CA ILE A 400 -9.81 25.42 10.38
C ILE A 400 -10.60 24.21 10.86
N ALA A 401 -11.48 24.39 11.81
CA ALA A 401 -12.23 23.31 12.44
C ALA A 401 -12.95 22.42 11.42
N GLY A 402 -12.72 21.11 11.52
CA GLY A 402 -13.38 20.10 10.69
C GLY A 402 -12.89 20.00 9.24
N VAL A 403 -11.84 20.71 8.87
CA VAL A 403 -11.29 20.73 7.50
C VAL A 403 -9.88 20.14 7.46
N TYR A 404 -9.69 18.93 7.92
CA TYR A 404 -8.43 18.21 7.66
C TYR A 404 -8.72 16.86 7.03
N THR A 405 -8.03 16.62 5.95
CA THR A 405 -8.19 15.40 5.16
C THR A 405 -7.30 14.28 5.70
N TYR A 406 -6.14 14.65 6.19
CA TYR A 406 -5.14 13.77 6.78
C TYR A 406 -4.45 14.52 7.90
N SER A 407 -4.09 13.79 8.93
CA SER A 407 -3.42 14.31 10.09
C SER A 407 -2.17 13.49 10.36
N HIS A 408 -1.18 14.17 10.87
CA HIS A 408 -0.05 13.57 11.51
C HIS A 408 0.03 14.18 12.89
N THR A 409 -0.29 13.42 13.87
CA THR A 409 -0.22 13.88 15.23
C THR A 409 0.52 12.88 16.11
N GLY A 410 1.29 13.38 17.07
CA GLY A 410 1.76 12.60 18.19
C GLY A 410 0.64 12.17 19.15
N THR A 411 -0.61 12.58 18.91
CA THR A 411 -1.74 12.28 19.77
C THR A 411 -2.33 10.90 19.43
N PHE A 412 -2.44 10.07 20.45
CA PHE A 412 -2.98 8.72 20.27
C PHE A 412 -4.45 8.70 19.87
N GLY A 413 -4.78 7.85 18.92
CA GLY A 413 -6.15 7.58 18.48
C GLY A 413 -6.71 8.58 17.50
N VAL A 414 -5.97 9.61 17.14
CA VAL A 414 -6.39 10.65 16.20
C VAL A 414 -6.15 10.24 14.74
N ASP A 415 -4.97 9.69 14.43
CA ASP A 415 -4.66 9.24 13.08
C ASP A 415 -5.30 7.90 12.75
N SER A 416 -5.80 7.79 11.53
CA SER A 416 -6.37 6.56 10.97
C SER A 416 -5.77 6.28 9.60
N HIS A 417 -5.11 5.13 9.47
CA HIS A 417 -4.50 4.68 8.22
C HIS A 417 -5.30 3.52 7.66
N PHE A 418 -5.81 3.68 6.45
CA PHE A 418 -6.62 2.66 5.80
C PHE A 418 -5.77 1.47 5.38
N MET A 419 -6.02 0.31 5.96
CA MET A 419 -5.42 -0.95 5.54
C MET A 419 -6.13 -1.50 4.31
N GLY A 420 -7.46 -1.41 4.29
CA GLY A 420 -8.32 -1.76 3.17
C GLY A 420 -8.67 -0.56 2.30
N ALA A 421 -9.84 -0.61 1.69
CA ALA A 421 -10.41 0.49 0.94
C ALA A 421 -11.16 1.47 1.86
N SER A 422 -11.44 2.66 1.35
CA SER A 422 -12.20 3.69 2.06
C SER A 422 -13.42 4.16 1.27
N TYR A 423 -14.29 4.91 1.94
CA TYR A 423 -15.47 5.49 1.31
C TYR A 423 -15.09 6.46 0.18
N GLU A 424 -14.18 7.38 0.42
CA GLU A 424 -13.77 8.39 -0.56
C GLU A 424 -13.10 7.74 -1.78
N GLU A 425 -12.35 6.67 -1.55
CA GLU A 425 -11.78 5.89 -2.66
C GLU A 425 -12.87 5.23 -3.50
N ASN A 426 -13.89 4.63 -2.85
CA ASN A 426 -15.04 4.06 -3.53
C ASN A 426 -15.73 5.10 -4.41
N GLU A 427 -16.03 6.26 -3.84
CA GLU A 427 -16.73 7.34 -4.54
C GLU A 427 -15.91 7.87 -5.73
N LEU A 428 -14.61 8.07 -5.56
CA LEU A 428 -13.78 8.57 -6.66
C LEU A 428 -13.55 7.51 -7.76
N MET A 429 -13.56 6.22 -7.44
CA MET A 429 -13.59 5.14 -8.45
C MET A 429 -14.94 5.12 -9.19
N GLN A 430 -16.04 5.32 -8.48
CA GLN A 430 -17.36 5.43 -9.07
C GLN A 430 -17.47 6.66 -10.00
N ALA A 431 -16.95 7.81 -9.56
CA ALA A 431 -16.91 9.02 -10.35
C ALA A 431 -16.16 8.82 -11.67
N GLU A 432 -14.96 8.24 -11.59
CA GLU A 432 -14.12 7.97 -12.76
C GLU A 432 -14.80 7.01 -13.73
N ALA A 433 -15.40 5.94 -13.22
CA ALA A 433 -16.13 4.98 -14.05
C ALA A 433 -17.34 5.61 -14.74
N ARG A 434 -18.10 6.48 -14.06
CA ARG A 434 -19.20 7.23 -14.66
C ARG A 434 -18.75 8.15 -15.77
N ILE A 435 -17.69 8.94 -15.54
CA ILE A 435 -17.13 9.85 -16.56
C ILE A 435 -16.69 9.05 -17.79
N ASN A 436 -16.03 7.91 -17.62
CA ASN A 436 -15.58 7.05 -18.71
C ASN A 436 -16.73 6.26 -19.39
N THR A 437 -17.89 6.18 -18.79
CA THR A 437 -19.12 5.61 -19.37
C THR A 437 -20.14 6.69 -19.80
N ALA A 438 -19.65 7.88 -20.10
CA ALA A 438 -20.40 9.05 -20.60
C ALA A 438 -21.44 9.67 -19.63
N ASP A 439 -21.44 9.29 -18.37
CA ASP A 439 -22.21 9.95 -17.32
C ASP A 439 -21.36 11.01 -16.60
N ILE A 440 -21.01 12.07 -17.34
CA ILE A 440 -20.10 13.11 -16.86
C ILE A 440 -20.71 13.85 -15.66
N ALA A 441 -21.99 14.25 -15.77
CA ALA A 441 -22.67 14.98 -14.70
C ALA A 441 -22.77 14.16 -13.40
N GLY A 442 -23.08 12.86 -13.51
CA GLY A 442 -23.09 11.98 -12.34
C GLY A 442 -21.71 11.77 -11.73
N GLY A 443 -20.65 11.75 -12.55
CA GLY A 443 -19.28 11.65 -12.05
C GLY A 443 -18.81 12.93 -11.35
N THR A 444 -19.04 14.09 -11.93
CA THR A 444 -18.65 15.39 -11.33
C THR A 444 -19.40 15.67 -10.03
N ALA A 445 -20.69 15.31 -9.95
CA ALA A 445 -21.46 15.45 -8.71
C ALA A 445 -20.86 14.62 -7.55
N ILE A 446 -20.30 13.45 -7.83
CA ILE A 446 -19.60 12.65 -6.82
C ILE A 446 -18.29 13.33 -6.39
N ILE A 447 -17.52 13.88 -7.33
CA ILE A 447 -16.30 14.63 -7.00
C ILE A 447 -16.65 15.80 -6.06
N ASP A 448 -17.67 16.57 -6.40
CA ASP A 448 -18.14 17.70 -5.57
C ASP A 448 -18.60 17.24 -4.18
N ALA A 449 -19.25 16.08 -4.08
CA ALA A 449 -19.67 15.50 -2.80
C ALA A 449 -18.48 15.10 -1.93
N VAL A 450 -17.42 14.49 -2.51
CA VAL A 450 -16.17 14.16 -1.80
C VAL A 450 -15.48 15.44 -1.33
N ARG A 451 -15.36 16.45 -2.18
CA ARG A 451 -14.81 17.76 -1.81
C ARG A 451 -15.57 18.40 -0.65
N ALA A 452 -16.88 18.36 -0.72
CA ALA A 452 -17.74 18.90 0.35
C ALA A 452 -17.55 18.14 1.67
N SER A 453 -17.50 16.80 1.62
CA SER A 453 -17.31 15.96 2.82
C SER A 453 -15.96 16.18 3.49
N GLN A 454 -14.94 16.55 2.72
CA GLN A 454 -13.59 16.87 3.21
C GLN A 454 -13.36 18.36 3.46
N GLY A 455 -14.41 19.19 3.39
CA GLY A 455 -14.33 20.61 3.70
C GLY A 455 -13.52 21.45 2.71
N ALA A 456 -13.39 21.03 1.46
CA ALA A 456 -12.59 21.74 0.44
C ALA A 456 -13.04 23.20 0.21
N GLY A 457 -14.33 23.50 0.36
CA GLY A 457 -14.87 24.83 0.17
C GLY A 457 -14.83 25.31 -1.29
N LEU A 458 -14.58 24.41 -2.22
CA LEU A 458 -14.58 24.68 -3.65
C LEU A 458 -16.01 24.80 -4.18
N PRO A 459 -16.26 25.66 -5.19
CA PRO A 459 -17.55 25.71 -5.86
C PRO A 459 -17.80 24.39 -6.64
N ALA A 460 -19.08 24.07 -6.86
CA ALA A 460 -19.45 22.94 -7.70
C ALA A 460 -18.90 23.11 -9.14
N MET A 461 -18.48 22.00 -9.74
CA MET A 461 -17.85 22.01 -11.07
C MET A 461 -18.79 22.45 -12.21
N GLY A 462 -20.09 22.29 -12.04
CA GLY A 462 -21.06 22.61 -13.08
C GLY A 462 -20.93 21.71 -14.32
N VAL A 463 -21.26 22.26 -15.48
CA VAL A 463 -21.19 21.53 -16.77
C VAL A 463 -19.78 21.65 -17.33
N VAL A 464 -19.10 20.52 -17.47
CA VAL A 464 -17.73 20.43 -18.00
C VAL A 464 -17.63 19.38 -19.11
N THR A 465 -16.57 19.45 -19.90
CA THR A 465 -16.26 18.42 -20.88
C THR A 465 -15.75 17.16 -20.19
N GLN A 466 -15.82 16.03 -20.88
CA GLN A 466 -15.26 14.77 -20.37
C GLN A 466 -13.75 14.91 -20.05
N ALA A 467 -12.99 15.59 -20.91
CA ALA A 467 -11.56 15.80 -20.69
C ALA A 467 -11.31 16.63 -19.41
N ALA A 468 -12.08 17.68 -19.17
CA ALA A 468 -11.98 18.45 -17.94
C ALA A 468 -12.38 17.63 -16.70
N ALA A 469 -13.43 16.82 -16.78
CA ALA A 469 -13.83 15.94 -15.69
C ALA A 469 -12.78 14.87 -15.37
N LEU A 470 -12.10 14.33 -16.39
CA LEU A 470 -11.00 13.37 -16.20
C LEU A 470 -9.77 14.02 -15.55
N GLU A 471 -9.49 15.28 -15.84
CA GLU A 471 -8.43 16.02 -15.15
C GLU A 471 -8.81 16.33 -13.71
N GLU A 472 -10.08 16.67 -13.46
CA GLU A 472 -10.57 16.92 -12.10
C GLU A 472 -10.52 15.65 -11.23
N ILE A 473 -10.93 14.49 -11.76
CA ILE A 473 -10.83 13.23 -11.00
C ILE A 473 -9.38 12.80 -10.78
N ARG A 474 -8.47 13.05 -11.73
CA ARG A 474 -7.04 12.79 -11.55
C ARG A 474 -6.49 13.59 -10.36
N SER A 475 -6.77 14.89 -10.34
CA SER A 475 -6.35 15.79 -9.28
C SER A 475 -6.99 15.43 -7.94
N GLU A 476 -8.30 15.21 -7.94
CA GLU A 476 -9.04 14.92 -6.71
C GLU A 476 -8.60 13.60 -6.06
N ARG A 477 -8.34 12.56 -6.85
CA ARG A 477 -7.79 11.31 -6.30
C ARG A 477 -6.46 11.53 -5.59
N ARG A 478 -5.60 12.39 -6.13
CA ARG A 478 -4.31 12.71 -5.52
C ARG A 478 -4.47 13.49 -4.21
N VAL A 479 -5.39 14.44 -4.17
CA VAL A 479 -5.65 15.28 -2.99
C VAL A 479 -6.40 14.51 -1.91
N ALA A 480 -7.55 13.92 -2.27
CA ALA A 480 -8.45 13.28 -1.31
C ALA A 480 -7.94 11.94 -0.79
N LEU A 481 -7.05 11.26 -1.51
CA LEU A 481 -6.53 9.94 -1.17
C LEU A 481 -5.05 9.94 -0.77
N LEU A 482 -4.52 11.09 -0.38
CA LEU A 482 -3.14 11.22 0.08
C LEU A 482 -2.86 10.26 1.25
N PHE A 483 -1.68 9.65 1.27
CA PHE A 483 -1.20 8.68 2.26
C PHE A 483 -2.02 7.39 2.39
N ARG A 484 -2.75 7.02 1.34
CA ARG A 484 -3.49 5.75 1.28
C ARG A 484 -2.76 4.67 0.47
N GLY A 485 -1.51 4.92 0.06
CA GLY A 485 -0.69 3.97 -0.70
C GLY A 485 -1.18 3.72 -2.12
N LEU A 486 -1.84 4.69 -2.73
CA LEU A 486 -2.45 4.61 -4.07
C LEU A 486 -1.70 5.44 -5.11
N ALA A 487 -0.87 6.37 -4.69
CA ALA A 487 -0.24 7.36 -5.57
C ALA A 487 0.60 6.73 -6.68
N PHE A 488 1.37 5.68 -6.39
CA PHE A 488 2.14 4.96 -7.40
C PHE A 488 1.22 4.29 -8.44
N TYR A 489 0.17 3.62 -8.00
CA TYR A 489 -0.76 2.95 -8.92
C TYR A 489 -1.46 3.96 -9.83
N ASP A 490 -1.88 5.10 -9.31
CA ASP A 490 -2.48 6.16 -10.12
C ASP A 490 -1.45 6.75 -11.11
N SER A 491 -0.23 7.03 -10.67
CA SER A 491 0.82 7.53 -11.55
C SER A 491 1.20 6.53 -12.65
N ARG A 492 1.20 5.23 -12.34
CA ARG A 492 1.47 4.16 -13.31
C ARG A 492 0.35 4.02 -14.35
N ARG A 493 -0.90 3.90 -13.88
CA ARG A 493 -2.04 3.71 -14.80
C ARG A 493 -2.34 4.92 -15.66
N LEU A 494 -1.97 6.11 -15.21
CA LEU A 494 -2.02 7.37 -15.95
C LEU A 494 -0.80 7.58 -16.87
N GLY A 495 0.18 6.70 -16.81
CA GLY A 495 1.38 6.76 -17.65
C GLY A 495 2.45 7.75 -17.21
N ILE A 496 2.26 8.44 -16.09
CA ILE A 496 3.16 9.50 -15.60
C ILE A 496 4.58 8.97 -15.36
N ILE A 497 4.70 7.78 -14.77
CA ILE A 497 5.99 7.18 -14.42
C ILE A 497 6.84 6.75 -15.62
N ASN A 498 6.27 6.77 -16.82
CA ASN A 498 6.98 6.36 -18.02
C ASN A 498 7.81 7.50 -18.60
N SER A 499 8.76 7.16 -19.48
CA SER A 499 9.63 8.12 -20.15
C SER A 499 8.84 9.09 -21.04
N LYS A 500 9.29 10.35 -21.07
CA LYS A 500 8.81 11.37 -21.99
C LYS A 500 8.88 10.90 -23.46
N ALA A 501 9.87 10.11 -23.82
CA ALA A 501 10.04 9.61 -25.19
C ALA A 501 8.84 8.80 -25.68
N ILE A 502 8.07 8.21 -24.77
CA ILE A 502 6.84 7.45 -25.10
C ILE A 502 5.56 8.15 -24.59
N GLY A 503 5.64 9.45 -24.26
CA GLY A 503 4.49 10.24 -23.86
C GLY A 503 4.20 10.26 -22.35
N GLY A 504 5.12 9.77 -21.52
CA GLY A 504 5.05 9.88 -20.07
C GLY A 504 5.63 11.20 -19.51
N GLY A 505 5.96 11.19 -18.25
CA GLY A 505 6.49 12.37 -17.56
C GLY A 505 5.39 13.31 -17.06
N ARG A 506 5.82 14.42 -16.48
CA ARG A 506 4.94 15.41 -15.86
C ARG A 506 5.36 16.83 -16.21
N GLY A 507 4.44 17.61 -16.75
CA GLY A 507 4.68 19.02 -17.09
C GLY A 507 4.06 19.46 -18.41
N PRO A 508 4.37 20.65 -18.90
CA PRO A 508 3.84 21.18 -20.15
C PRO A 508 4.12 20.26 -21.34
N GLY A 509 3.09 19.94 -22.11
CA GLY A 509 3.19 19.07 -23.27
C GLY A 509 3.35 17.57 -22.96
N GLY A 510 3.18 17.15 -21.70
CA GLY A 510 3.06 15.75 -21.33
C GLY A 510 1.74 15.14 -21.76
N ALA A 511 1.61 13.81 -21.65
CA ALA A 511 0.38 13.08 -21.99
C ALA A 511 -0.82 13.51 -21.12
N LEU A 512 -0.55 14.03 -19.95
CA LEU A 512 -1.51 14.66 -19.06
C LEU A 512 -1.15 16.14 -18.94
N ASN A 513 -2.11 17.00 -19.22
CA ASN A 513 -1.96 18.43 -18.98
C ASN A 513 -2.11 18.71 -17.47
N VAL A 514 -1.05 18.44 -16.74
CA VAL A 514 -1.04 18.58 -15.27
C VAL A 514 -0.85 20.06 -14.94
N PRO A 515 -1.82 20.71 -14.27
CA PRO A 515 -1.65 22.08 -13.84
C PRO A 515 -0.52 22.20 -12.83
N GLY A 516 0.23 23.27 -12.92
CA GLY A 516 1.22 23.69 -11.94
C GLY A 516 0.63 24.69 -10.96
N PHE A 517 1.35 24.95 -9.89
CA PHE A 517 1.03 25.97 -8.90
C PHE A 517 2.08 27.09 -8.93
N ASP A 518 1.65 28.31 -9.18
CA ASP A 518 2.53 29.48 -9.11
C ASP A 518 2.59 30.01 -7.68
N HIS A 519 3.62 29.67 -6.99
CA HIS A 519 3.83 30.06 -5.60
C HIS A 519 4.09 31.57 -5.42
N GLY A 520 4.51 32.27 -6.47
CA GLY A 520 4.69 33.73 -6.42
C GLY A 520 3.37 34.48 -6.35
N SER A 521 2.37 34.00 -7.08
CA SER A 521 1.00 34.54 -7.08
C SER A 521 0.01 33.72 -6.27
N ASN A 522 0.43 32.60 -5.71
CA ASN A 522 -0.41 31.63 -5.01
C ASN A 522 -1.59 31.15 -5.87
N THR A 523 -1.34 30.87 -7.14
CA THR A 523 -2.37 30.48 -8.10
C THR A 523 -1.98 29.24 -8.87
N VAL A 524 -2.96 28.46 -9.32
CA VAL A 524 -2.76 27.34 -10.23
C VAL A 524 -2.51 27.85 -11.64
N VAL A 525 -1.41 27.41 -12.25
CA VAL A 525 -1.03 27.75 -13.62
C VAL A 525 -1.16 26.47 -14.47
N PRO A 526 -2.08 26.41 -15.43
CA PRO A 526 -2.23 25.24 -16.28
C PRO A 526 -0.93 24.86 -17.00
N GLY A 527 -0.56 23.59 -16.91
CA GLY A 527 0.62 23.06 -17.60
C GLY A 527 1.97 23.44 -17.01
N ALA A 528 2.02 24.21 -15.91
CA ALA A 528 3.27 24.56 -15.23
C ALA A 528 3.61 23.59 -14.11
N ILE A 529 4.88 23.22 -13.99
CA ILE A 529 5.45 22.58 -12.80
C ILE A 529 6.42 23.56 -12.17
N VAL A 530 6.22 23.87 -10.91
CA VAL A 530 7.07 24.77 -10.16
C VAL A 530 8.03 23.94 -9.31
N LEU A 531 9.32 24.21 -9.45
CA LEU A 531 10.38 23.55 -8.69
C LEU A 531 11.27 24.59 -8.06
N PHE A 532 11.86 24.25 -6.93
CA PHE A 532 12.94 25.01 -6.34
C PHE A 532 14.28 24.54 -6.91
N ASP A 533 15.03 25.47 -7.42
CA ASP A 533 16.42 25.29 -7.85
C ASP A 533 17.26 26.41 -7.23
N ASP A 534 18.29 26.06 -6.45
CA ASP A 534 19.17 27.00 -5.75
C ASP A 534 18.45 28.10 -4.94
N GLY A 535 17.27 27.79 -4.40
CA GLY A 535 16.42 28.71 -3.65
C GLY A 535 15.56 29.62 -4.51
N SER A 536 15.62 29.49 -5.83
CA SER A 536 14.69 30.13 -6.76
C SER A 536 13.56 29.23 -7.18
N VAL A 537 12.47 29.80 -7.67
CA VAL A 537 11.32 29.06 -8.19
C VAL A 537 11.43 28.97 -9.70
N GLN A 538 11.53 27.74 -10.21
CA GLN A 538 11.48 27.47 -11.64
C GLN A 538 10.07 27.08 -12.04
N LYS A 539 9.55 27.68 -13.12
CA LYS A 539 8.22 27.42 -13.64
C LYS A 539 8.30 26.66 -14.97
N ASN A 540 7.19 26.05 -15.39
CA ASN A 540 7.09 25.30 -16.64
C ASN A 540 8.17 24.21 -16.80
N ALA A 541 8.66 23.69 -15.70
CA ALA A 541 9.58 22.57 -15.72
C ALA A 541 8.88 21.29 -16.17
N PHE A 542 9.60 20.41 -16.85
CA PHE A 542 9.16 19.09 -17.21
C PHE A 542 9.99 18.05 -16.48
N ILE A 543 9.32 17.12 -15.80
CA ILE A 543 9.97 16.00 -15.10
C ILE A 543 9.87 14.76 -15.98
N ASN A 544 11.01 14.21 -16.36
CA ASN A 544 11.11 12.99 -17.14
C ASN A 544 11.34 11.82 -16.18
N TYR A 545 10.38 10.91 -16.13
CA TYR A 545 10.50 9.67 -15.38
C TYR A 545 10.95 8.53 -16.29
N ASN A 546 11.21 7.41 -15.72
CA ASN A 546 11.34 6.09 -16.32
C ASN A 546 11.41 5.07 -15.18
N TYR A 547 10.33 5.00 -14.41
CA TYR A 547 10.30 4.13 -13.23
C TYR A 547 9.95 2.70 -13.60
N LEU A 548 10.33 1.77 -12.72
CA LEU A 548 9.86 0.40 -12.80
C LEU A 548 8.32 0.36 -12.72
N ASN A 549 7.71 -0.28 -13.68
CA ASN A 549 6.27 -0.56 -13.64
C ASN A 549 5.93 -1.68 -12.66
N PHE A 550 6.85 -2.63 -12.50
CA PHE A 550 6.77 -3.73 -11.54
C PHE A 550 8.14 -3.95 -10.91
N PHE A 551 8.13 -4.32 -9.64
CA PHE A 551 9.33 -4.80 -8.97
C PHE A 551 9.68 -6.21 -9.42
N ASP A 552 10.96 -6.52 -9.40
CA ASP A 552 11.46 -7.89 -9.54
C ASP A 552 11.06 -8.71 -8.31
N VAL A 553 11.03 -10.02 -8.45
CA VAL A 553 11.01 -10.91 -7.29
C VAL A 553 12.28 -10.66 -6.46
N PRO A 554 12.17 -10.50 -5.14
CA PRO A 554 13.35 -10.26 -4.30
C PRO A 554 14.40 -11.36 -4.44
N LYS A 555 15.67 -11.02 -4.60
CA LYS A 555 16.75 -12.01 -4.62
C LYS A 555 16.82 -12.83 -3.32
N ASN A 556 16.42 -12.22 -2.21
CA ASN A 556 16.27 -12.94 -0.93
C ASN A 556 15.33 -14.16 -1.05
N GLU A 557 14.28 -14.06 -1.86
CA GLU A 557 13.39 -15.19 -2.15
C GLU A 557 14.05 -16.18 -3.11
N LEU A 558 14.61 -15.68 -4.22
CA LEU A 558 15.15 -16.50 -5.31
C LEU A 558 16.34 -17.36 -4.89
N GLU A 559 17.11 -16.94 -3.89
CA GLU A 559 18.25 -17.72 -3.35
C GLU A 559 17.79 -18.98 -2.62
N PHE A 560 16.63 -18.94 -1.96
CA PHE A 560 16.09 -20.07 -1.20
C PHE A 560 15.01 -20.84 -1.96
N ASN A 561 14.41 -20.21 -2.96
CA ASN A 561 13.27 -20.73 -3.70
C ASN A 561 13.46 -20.44 -5.19
N SER A 562 14.40 -21.13 -5.83
CA SER A 562 14.73 -20.92 -7.24
C SER A 562 13.57 -21.24 -8.15
N PRO A 563 13.37 -20.47 -9.24
CA PRO A 563 12.32 -20.73 -10.22
C PRO A 563 12.43 -22.12 -10.84
N LEU A 564 11.33 -22.86 -10.87
CA LEU A 564 11.21 -24.13 -11.57
C LEU A 564 11.11 -23.90 -13.08
N SER A 565 11.37 -24.96 -13.86
CA SER A 565 11.11 -24.93 -15.31
C SER A 565 9.65 -24.62 -15.60
N GLY A 566 9.40 -23.68 -16.49
CA GLY A 566 8.04 -23.20 -16.82
C GLY A 566 7.52 -22.06 -15.94
N SER A 567 8.27 -21.64 -14.93
CA SER A 567 7.93 -20.43 -14.16
C SER A 567 7.91 -19.18 -15.03
N SER A 568 7.08 -18.21 -14.62
CA SER A 568 7.08 -16.86 -15.19
C SER A 568 8.40 -16.15 -14.95
N VAL A 569 8.69 -15.10 -15.71
CA VAL A 569 9.84 -14.24 -15.49
C VAL A 569 9.77 -13.60 -14.11
N VAL A 570 10.91 -13.58 -13.43
CA VAL A 570 11.04 -13.04 -12.07
C VAL A 570 11.74 -11.67 -12.04
N ILE A 571 12.22 -11.21 -13.18
CA ILE A 571 12.89 -9.93 -13.38
C ILE A 571 12.05 -9.10 -14.35
N SER A 572 11.68 -7.90 -13.92
CA SER A 572 10.92 -6.96 -14.74
C SER A 572 11.77 -6.47 -15.92
N PRO A 573 11.23 -6.44 -17.15
CA PRO A 573 11.94 -5.92 -18.31
C PRO A 573 12.11 -4.39 -18.31
N ASN A 574 11.70 -3.65 -17.33
CA ASN A 574 11.63 -2.18 -17.16
C ASN A 574 10.29 -1.57 -17.58
#